data_a935eb229402bfcbe6c297baa7e2ba06
#
_entry.id   a935eb229402bfcbe6c297baa7e2ba06
#
_cell.length_a   1.000
_cell.length_b   1.000
_cell.length_c   1.000
_cell.angle_alpha   90.00
_cell.angle_beta   90.00
_cell.angle_gamma   90.00
#
_symmetry.space_group_name_H-M   'P 1'
#
loop_
_entity.id
_entity.type
_entity.pdbx_description
1 polymer ?
#
loop_
_entity_poly.entity_id
_entity_poly.type
_entity_poly.pdbx_seq_one_letter_code
_entity_poly.pdbx_strand_id
1 'polypeptide(L)'
;MIVADGRGRRLVTSVLALSLLALAGCGQDKGSDAPPAVASGSVSLSPSHGGLQGGNLVLADTGGDTDGPVTVRFGEDEVECEFDDRSARHACVAPARGTPGTVEVSFASGGSDVGEKTAYTYTTQGTQDVPHLTVNTETVRRNAEEIRADFPSNVQLGAVLKNGEPVDVFGKVIEDAAKVDYIFVPKLDDAVALRQAGVEAKIAVLYVAQVEDIPLLMHYDVEVAATDPAWVEAAEQVLATTGGTLKVHLWVDSGMGREGVVPEEALPLARAIEDAPHLDLAGIATHFSTITQEDNDAIERNDTANTTVAQKNRFDDAVTAIRDAGLGKDALIHAGASDVLDQEIEPLYYDLLRIGGMFFGSAAPDDRVYSWTTELSQVKTLPAGWCIDYGCTDPITEPKKVGLVNHIPSRENDLTYTVGGRQVPVLLDHGTVLTLDLSGVPEAAAGDEVVIDFSAEAFHMLDATAPLPVTTTGG
;
A
#
# COMPACT_ATOMS: atom_id res chain seq x y z
N MET A 1 45.80 -4.95 22.10
CA MET A 1 46.41 -5.86 23.07
C MET A 1 45.48 -5.98 24.25
N ILE A 2 45.12 -7.22 24.61
CA ILE A 2 44.29 -7.70 25.73
C ILE A 2 42.80 -7.70 25.41
N VAL A 3 42.21 -8.78 24.98
CA VAL A 3 41.98 -10.18 25.37
C VAL A 3 41.02 -10.30 26.56
N ALA A 4 40.00 -11.08 26.24
CA ALA A 4 39.23 -12.07 27.00
C ALA A 4 37.90 -11.56 27.58
N ASP A 5 36.84 -12.18 27.19
CA ASP A 5 36.27 -13.51 27.51
C ASP A 5 35.48 -13.49 28.81
N GLY A 6 34.27 -13.97 28.80
CA GLY A 6 33.57 -14.25 30.04
C GLY A 6 32.05 -14.30 29.96
N ARG A 7 31.53 -15.44 29.63
CA ARG A 7 30.14 -15.92 29.75
C ARG A 7 29.45 -15.51 31.05
N GLY A 8 28.17 -15.17 30.95
CA GLY A 8 27.32 -15.02 32.12
C GLY A 8 25.85 -14.89 31.81
N ARG A 9 25.19 -16.00 31.50
CA ARG A 9 23.72 -16.11 31.54
C ARG A 9 23.25 -15.92 32.99
N ARG A 10 22.34 -15.00 33.23
CA ARG A 10 21.52 -15.00 34.44
C ARG A 10 20.05 -15.20 34.05
N LEU A 11 19.53 -16.37 34.37
CA LEU A 11 18.11 -16.64 34.53
C LEU A 11 17.63 -15.84 35.74
N VAL A 12 16.57 -15.05 35.57
CA VAL A 12 15.81 -14.51 36.69
C VAL A 12 14.47 -15.23 36.71
N THR A 13 14.39 -16.15 37.67
CA THR A 13 13.15 -16.81 38.07
C THR A 13 12.47 -15.90 39.10
N SER A 14 11.36 -15.27 38.75
CA SER A 14 10.54 -14.52 39.71
C SER A 14 9.50 -15.45 40.30
N VAL A 15 9.66 -15.76 41.57
CA VAL A 15 8.64 -16.43 42.40
C VAL A 15 7.68 -15.36 42.92
N LEU A 16 6.39 -15.47 42.56
CA LEU A 16 5.33 -14.67 43.16
C LEU A 16 4.94 -15.31 44.48
N ALA A 17 5.17 -14.61 45.59
CA ALA A 17 4.64 -14.96 46.89
C ALA A 17 3.32 -14.20 47.10
N LEU A 18 2.22 -14.94 47.24
CA LEU A 18 0.93 -14.43 47.70
C LEU A 18 1.01 -14.13 49.22
N SER A 19 0.78 -12.88 49.58
CA SER A 19 0.53 -12.50 50.96
C SER A 19 -0.95 -12.18 51.11
N LEU A 20 -1.70 -13.07 51.75
CA LEU A 20 -3.02 -12.76 52.31
C LEU A 20 -2.85 -11.84 53.55
N LEU A 21 -3.42 -10.65 53.52
CA LEU A 21 -3.72 -9.88 54.70
C LEU A 21 -5.24 -9.72 54.82
N ALA A 22 -5.80 -10.41 55.79
CA ALA A 22 -7.16 -10.15 56.24
C ALA A 22 -7.17 -8.91 57.14
N LEU A 23 -8.01 -7.93 56.77
CA LEU A 23 -8.43 -6.84 57.66
C LEU A 23 -9.94 -6.84 57.75
N ALA A 24 -10.41 -7.11 58.95
CA ALA A 24 -11.79 -7.04 59.31
C ALA A 24 -12.24 -5.60 59.64
N GLY A 25 -13.39 -5.21 59.10
CA GLY A 25 -14.37 -4.42 59.80
C GLY A 25 -14.31 -2.91 59.71
N CYS A 26 -15.27 -2.35 58.98
CA CYS A 26 -16.29 -1.44 59.51
C CYS A 26 -17.26 -1.10 58.38
N GLY A 27 -18.53 -1.38 58.59
CA GLY A 27 -19.58 -1.08 57.65
C GLY A 27 -19.88 0.39 57.50
N GLN A 28 -20.13 0.78 56.26
CA GLN A 28 -21.03 1.87 55.90
C GLN A 28 -21.68 1.52 54.58
N ASP A 29 -22.99 1.44 54.60
CA ASP A 29 -23.85 1.36 53.44
C ASP A 29 -23.49 2.44 52.43
N LYS A 30 -22.92 2.05 51.30
CA LYS A 30 -22.97 2.83 50.07
C LYS A 30 -23.66 1.95 49.04
N GLY A 31 -24.76 2.48 48.55
CA GLY A 31 -25.54 1.89 47.49
C GLY A 31 -24.65 1.36 46.37
N SER A 32 -24.90 0.14 45.99
CA SER A 32 -24.31 -0.48 44.82
C SER A 32 -24.90 0.18 43.59
N ASP A 33 -24.20 1.15 43.02
CA ASP A 33 -24.35 1.47 41.60
C ASP A 33 -23.64 0.35 40.80
N ALA A 34 -24.27 -0.81 40.80
CA ALA A 34 -24.06 -1.76 39.74
C ALA A 34 -24.62 -1.12 38.44
N PRO A 35 -23.91 -1.17 37.32
CA PRO A 35 -24.50 -0.75 36.05
C PRO A 35 -25.85 -1.42 35.91
N PRO A 36 -26.86 -0.71 35.36
CA PRO A 36 -28.19 -1.29 35.23
C PRO A 36 -28.07 -2.64 34.53
N ALA A 37 -28.64 -3.69 35.15
CA ALA A 37 -28.76 -4.99 34.52
C ALA A 37 -29.48 -4.77 33.20
N VAL A 38 -28.81 -5.06 32.07
CA VAL A 38 -29.40 -5.03 30.75
C VAL A 38 -30.61 -5.94 30.80
N ALA A 39 -31.78 -5.43 30.47
CA ALA A 39 -33.02 -6.18 30.50
C ALA A 39 -32.83 -7.44 29.64
N SER A 40 -33.13 -8.61 30.23
CA SER A 40 -33.04 -9.87 29.52
C SER A 40 -33.94 -9.80 28.28
N GLY A 41 -33.31 -9.81 27.09
CA GLY A 41 -33.98 -9.77 25.80
C GLY A 41 -33.51 -8.69 24.81
N SER A 42 -32.65 -7.74 25.20
CA SER A 42 -32.15 -6.73 24.26
C SER A 42 -30.96 -7.28 23.46
N VAL A 43 -31.09 -7.29 22.14
CA VAL A 43 -30.03 -7.62 21.21
C VAL A 43 -29.12 -6.41 21.00
N SER A 44 -27.81 -6.62 20.98
CA SER A 44 -26.85 -5.54 20.70
C SER A 44 -25.66 -6.00 19.90
N LEU A 45 -25.04 -5.06 19.16
CA LEU A 45 -23.80 -5.25 18.43
C LEU A 45 -22.72 -4.32 18.99
N SER A 46 -21.50 -4.82 19.07
CA SER A 46 -20.35 -4.02 19.49
C SER A 46 -19.13 -4.33 18.62
N PRO A 47 -18.71 -3.41 17.76
CA PRO A 47 -19.37 -2.14 17.41
C PRO A 47 -20.67 -2.34 16.60
N SER A 48 -21.55 -1.33 16.61
CA SER A 48 -22.79 -1.32 15.81
C SER A 48 -22.62 -0.63 14.45
N HIS A 49 -21.39 -0.37 14.06
CA HIS A 49 -21.03 0.22 12.77
C HIS A 49 -19.67 -0.27 12.28
N GLY A 50 -19.39 -0.12 10.99
CA GLY A 50 -18.12 -0.51 10.40
C GLY A 50 -17.94 0.01 8.97
N GLY A 51 -16.77 -0.25 8.40
CA GLY A 51 -16.42 0.18 7.06
C GLY A 51 -17.10 -0.63 5.97
N LEU A 52 -17.16 -0.03 4.77
CA LEU A 52 -17.72 -0.67 3.57
C LEU A 52 -16.97 -1.96 3.18
N GLN A 53 -15.68 -2.04 3.49
CA GLN A 53 -14.84 -3.21 3.19
C GLN A 53 -15.26 -4.47 3.99
N GLY A 54 -16.03 -4.29 5.09
CA GLY A 54 -16.28 -5.39 6.01
C GLY A 54 -14.99 -5.82 6.73
N GLY A 55 -14.97 -7.08 7.16
CA GLY A 55 -13.77 -7.69 7.78
C GLY A 55 -13.55 -7.33 9.25
N ASN A 56 -14.26 -6.36 9.81
CA ASN A 56 -14.16 -6.04 11.22
C ASN A 56 -14.91 -7.02 12.11
N LEU A 57 -14.33 -7.31 13.26
CA LEU A 57 -14.97 -8.14 14.28
C LEU A 57 -16.13 -7.38 14.92
N VAL A 58 -17.28 -8.04 15.03
CA VAL A 58 -18.47 -7.57 15.71
C VAL A 58 -18.87 -8.59 16.77
N LEU A 59 -18.99 -8.15 18.01
CA LEU A 59 -19.50 -8.98 19.11
C LEU A 59 -21.01 -8.77 19.21
N ALA A 60 -21.77 -9.83 19.00
CA ALA A 60 -23.22 -9.83 19.03
C ALA A 60 -23.74 -10.43 20.33
N ASP A 61 -24.55 -9.66 21.05
CA ASP A 61 -25.35 -10.13 22.19
C ASP A 61 -26.74 -10.45 21.69
N THR A 62 -27.12 -11.71 21.78
CA THR A 62 -28.43 -12.21 21.29
C THR A 62 -29.57 -12.06 22.31
N GLY A 63 -29.25 -11.56 23.51
CA GLY A 63 -30.25 -11.38 24.58
C GLY A 63 -30.78 -12.66 25.21
N GLY A 64 -30.22 -13.83 24.91
CA GLY A 64 -30.64 -15.11 25.42
C GLY A 64 -29.54 -16.17 25.51
N ASP A 65 -29.82 -17.28 26.18
CA ASP A 65 -28.91 -18.43 26.32
C ASP A 65 -28.76 -19.16 24.97
N THR A 66 -27.84 -18.70 24.13
CA THR A 66 -27.43 -19.40 22.91
C THR A 66 -25.94 -19.70 23.01
N ASP A 67 -25.56 -20.83 23.58
CA ASP A 67 -24.17 -21.28 23.73
C ASP A 67 -23.61 -21.94 22.45
N GLY A 68 -24.36 -21.95 21.37
CA GLY A 68 -23.99 -22.56 20.08
C GLY A 68 -23.76 -21.54 18.95
N PRO A 69 -23.31 -22.01 17.78
CA PRO A 69 -23.16 -21.13 16.61
C PRO A 69 -24.47 -20.42 16.27
N VAL A 70 -24.36 -19.15 15.94
CA VAL A 70 -25.49 -18.30 15.52
C VAL A 70 -25.25 -17.79 14.12
N THR A 71 -26.26 -17.84 13.26
CA THR A 71 -26.22 -17.14 11.97
C THR A 71 -26.72 -15.71 12.17
N VAL A 72 -25.91 -14.74 11.78
CA VAL A 72 -26.25 -13.30 11.82
C VAL A 72 -26.46 -12.82 10.40
N ARG A 73 -27.58 -12.14 10.15
CA ARG A 73 -27.92 -11.54 8.86
C ARG A 73 -27.70 -10.04 8.93
N PHE A 74 -26.81 -9.51 8.12
CA PHE A 74 -26.60 -8.08 7.89
C PHE A 74 -27.34 -7.65 6.61
N GLY A 75 -28.63 -7.36 6.73
CA GLY A 75 -29.50 -7.16 5.57
C GLY A 75 -29.74 -8.49 4.82
N GLU A 76 -29.16 -8.62 3.62
CA GLU A 76 -29.26 -9.84 2.79
C GLU A 76 -28.08 -10.81 3.00
N ASP A 77 -27.00 -10.36 3.63
CA ASP A 77 -25.78 -11.15 3.83
C ASP A 77 -25.83 -11.97 5.12
N GLU A 78 -25.53 -13.26 5.04
CA GLU A 78 -25.52 -14.19 6.17
C GLU A 78 -24.06 -14.51 6.58
N VAL A 79 -23.80 -14.47 7.90
CA VAL A 79 -22.50 -14.78 8.50
C VAL A 79 -22.69 -15.75 9.65
N GLU A 80 -21.90 -16.83 9.68
CA GLU A 80 -21.82 -17.71 10.86
C GLU A 80 -20.92 -17.07 11.92
N CYS A 81 -21.40 -17.06 13.17
CA CYS A 81 -20.72 -16.48 14.30
C CYS A 81 -20.48 -17.54 15.36
N GLU A 82 -19.28 -17.57 15.92
CA GLU A 82 -18.90 -18.49 16.98
C GLU A 82 -19.09 -17.83 18.34
N PHE A 83 -19.47 -18.61 19.35
CA PHE A 83 -19.56 -18.10 20.71
C PHE A 83 -18.18 -17.91 21.30
N ASP A 84 -17.90 -16.71 21.80
CA ASP A 84 -16.65 -16.34 22.48
C ASP A 84 -16.85 -16.35 24.00
N ASP A 85 -16.30 -17.35 24.65
CA ASP A 85 -16.38 -17.53 26.12
C ASP A 85 -15.84 -16.34 26.92
N ARG A 86 -14.92 -15.54 26.34
CA ARG A 86 -14.30 -14.40 27.04
C ARG A 86 -15.22 -13.20 27.12
N SER A 87 -15.96 -12.94 26.06
CA SER A 87 -16.91 -11.83 25.99
C SER A 87 -18.33 -12.26 26.36
N ALA A 88 -18.60 -13.58 26.44
CA ALA A 88 -19.91 -14.17 26.52
C ALA A 88 -20.87 -13.66 25.43
N ARG A 89 -20.33 -13.52 24.20
CA ARG A 89 -21.02 -13.01 23.00
C ARG A 89 -20.64 -13.82 21.78
N HIS A 90 -21.39 -13.66 20.71
CA HIS A 90 -21.05 -14.27 19.43
C HIS A 90 -20.10 -13.36 18.64
N ALA A 91 -18.98 -13.91 18.20
CA ALA A 91 -17.97 -13.22 17.41
C ALA A 91 -18.28 -13.40 15.92
N CYS A 92 -18.58 -12.31 15.24
CA CYS A 92 -18.92 -12.25 13.83
C CYS A 92 -17.89 -11.40 13.06
N VAL A 93 -17.73 -11.70 11.78
CA VAL A 93 -16.98 -10.81 10.87
C VAL A 93 -18.01 -10.11 9.98
N ALA A 94 -18.09 -8.79 10.06
CA ALA A 94 -19.03 -8.01 9.23
C ALA A 94 -18.74 -8.24 7.75
N PRO A 95 -19.74 -8.48 6.90
CA PRO A 95 -19.56 -8.62 5.46
C PRO A 95 -19.23 -7.28 4.81
N ALA A 96 -18.63 -7.30 3.61
CA ALA A 96 -18.41 -6.10 2.82
C ALA A 96 -19.71 -5.57 2.20
N ARG A 97 -19.79 -4.25 1.96
CA ARG A 97 -20.94 -3.62 1.32
C ARG A 97 -20.50 -2.52 0.35
N GLY A 98 -21.16 -2.46 -0.82
CA GLY A 98 -20.80 -1.50 -1.86
C GLY A 98 -21.21 -0.04 -1.60
N THR A 99 -22.14 0.23 -0.64
CA THR A 99 -22.67 1.58 -0.37
C THR A 99 -22.85 1.80 1.13
N PRO A 100 -22.63 3.03 1.63
CA PRO A 100 -22.92 3.37 3.02
C PRO A 100 -24.42 3.30 3.33
N GLY A 101 -24.73 3.09 4.59
CA GLY A 101 -26.11 3.06 5.08
C GLY A 101 -26.33 2.04 6.18
N THR A 102 -27.47 2.15 6.84
CA THR A 102 -27.85 1.24 7.93
C THR A 102 -28.62 0.04 7.38
N VAL A 103 -28.27 -1.15 7.86
CA VAL A 103 -28.98 -2.39 7.58
C VAL A 103 -29.62 -2.94 8.85
N GLU A 104 -30.73 -3.62 8.68
CA GLU A 104 -31.32 -4.41 9.76
C GLU A 104 -30.46 -5.65 10.00
N VAL A 105 -30.24 -5.98 11.26
CA VAL A 105 -29.53 -7.20 11.67
C VAL A 105 -30.45 -8.10 12.47
N SER A 106 -30.53 -9.36 12.06
CA SER A 106 -31.29 -10.40 12.72
C SER A 106 -30.42 -11.63 13.01
N PHE A 107 -30.84 -12.44 13.96
CA PHE A 107 -30.08 -13.57 14.47
C PHE A 107 -30.89 -14.83 14.31
N ALA A 108 -30.25 -15.95 13.99
CA ALA A 108 -30.90 -17.28 13.94
C ALA A 108 -29.99 -18.32 14.60
N SER A 109 -30.61 -19.23 15.39
CA SER A 109 -29.94 -20.39 15.95
C SER A 109 -30.76 -21.64 15.63
N GLY A 110 -30.10 -22.68 15.12
CA GLY A 110 -30.78 -23.92 14.74
C GLY A 110 -31.87 -23.74 13.67
N GLY A 111 -31.76 -22.68 12.85
CA GLY A 111 -32.74 -22.36 11.80
C GLY A 111 -33.99 -21.59 12.27
N SER A 112 -34.02 -21.14 13.52
CA SER A 112 -35.10 -20.31 14.07
C SER A 112 -34.58 -18.95 14.46
N ASP A 113 -35.34 -17.88 14.18
CA ASP A 113 -34.97 -16.53 14.60
C ASP A 113 -34.90 -16.43 16.13
N VAL A 114 -33.88 -15.74 16.64
CA VAL A 114 -33.63 -15.51 18.06
C VAL A 114 -33.48 -14.03 18.36
N GLY A 115 -34.12 -13.60 19.44
CA GLY A 115 -34.04 -12.21 19.91
C GLY A 115 -34.79 -11.21 19.04
N GLU A 116 -34.61 -9.95 19.39
CA GLU A 116 -35.13 -8.82 18.61
C GLU A 116 -34.09 -8.44 17.48
N LYS A 117 -34.57 -7.73 16.45
CA LYS A 117 -33.71 -7.20 15.43
C LYS A 117 -32.99 -5.96 15.93
N THR A 118 -31.78 -5.75 15.44
CA THR A 118 -30.99 -4.54 15.70
C THR A 118 -30.53 -3.92 14.37
N ALA A 119 -29.64 -2.96 14.42
CA ALA A 119 -29.14 -2.29 13.25
C ALA A 119 -27.61 -2.25 13.24
N TYR A 120 -27.04 -2.33 12.04
CA TYR A 120 -25.61 -2.11 11.80
C TYR A 120 -25.44 -1.06 10.72
N THR A 121 -24.57 -0.07 10.95
CA THR A 121 -24.37 1.03 10.04
C THR A 121 -23.03 0.89 9.31
N TYR A 122 -23.08 0.75 7.99
CA TYR A 122 -21.91 0.83 7.15
C TYR A 122 -21.60 2.29 6.85
N THR A 123 -20.36 2.69 7.15
CA THR A 123 -19.90 4.06 6.96
C THR A 123 -18.71 4.08 6.00
N THR A 124 -18.49 5.18 5.33
CA THR A 124 -17.27 5.40 4.54
C THR A 124 -16.04 5.58 5.45
N GLN A 125 -16.24 5.86 6.74
CA GLN A 125 -15.19 6.10 7.72
C GLN A 125 -14.79 4.86 8.54
N GLY A 126 -15.47 3.74 8.39
CA GLY A 126 -15.12 2.49 9.09
C GLY A 126 -15.54 2.43 10.56
N THR A 127 -14.96 1.46 11.29
CA THR A 127 -15.09 1.34 12.74
C THR A 127 -14.01 2.15 13.42
N GLN A 128 -14.32 3.29 13.96
CA GLN A 128 -13.44 4.15 14.79
C GLN A 128 -12.04 4.40 14.22
N ASP A 129 -11.69 5.65 14.03
CA ASP A 129 -10.33 6.18 13.81
C ASP A 129 -9.41 5.41 12.84
N VAL A 130 -9.97 4.64 11.91
CA VAL A 130 -9.16 4.05 10.84
C VAL A 130 -8.95 5.12 9.79
N PRO A 131 -7.72 5.57 9.60
CA PRO A 131 -7.41 6.53 8.55
C PRO A 131 -7.82 5.99 7.19
N HIS A 132 -8.38 6.84 6.35
CA HIS A 132 -8.74 6.51 4.98
C HIS A 132 -7.74 7.12 4.02
N LEU A 133 -7.23 6.31 3.10
CA LEU A 133 -6.48 6.82 1.97
C LEU A 133 -7.48 7.29 0.90
N THR A 134 -7.44 8.57 0.58
CA THR A 134 -8.18 9.12 -0.56
C THR A 134 -7.23 9.31 -1.73
N VAL A 135 -7.60 8.81 -2.91
CA VAL A 135 -6.83 8.96 -4.13
C VAL A 135 -7.60 9.80 -5.16
N ASN A 136 -6.94 10.80 -5.70
CA ASN A 136 -7.50 11.68 -6.72
C ASN A 136 -7.18 11.12 -8.11
N THR A 137 -8.13 10.38 -8.68
CA THR A 137 -7.98 9.77 -10.01
C THR A 137 -7.98 10.81 -11.13
N GLU A 138 -8.60 11.97 -10.93
CA GLU A 138 -8.61 13.05 -11.91
C GLU A 138 -7.21 13.66 -12.10
N THR A 139 -6.46 13.84 -11.02
CA THR A 139 -5.07 14.29 -11.11
C THR A 139 -4.20 13.27 -11.87
N VAL A 140 -4.34 11.99 -11.56
CA VAL A 140 -3.62 10.92 -12.28
C VAL A 140 -4.01 10.90 -13.77
N ARG A 141 -5.29 11.03 -14.07
CA ARG A 141 -5.78 11.08 -15.45
C ARG A 141 -5.18 12.25 -16.23
N ARG A 142 -5.17 13.44 -15.65
CA ARG A 142 -4.59 14.62 -16.26
C ARG A 142 -3.08 14.45 -16.48
N ASN A 143 -2.35 14.00 -15.47
CA ASN A 143 -0.91 13.73 -15.61
C ASN A 143 -0.63 12.71 -16.72
N ALA A 144 -1.46 11.67 -16.82
CA ALA A 144 -1.34 10.65 -17.87
C ALA A 144 -1.59 11.22 -19.28
N GLU A 145 -2.59 12.09 -19.43
CA GLU A 145 -2.87 12.80 -20.69
C GLU A 145 -1.71 13.75 -21.08
N GLU A 146 -1.15 14.49 -20.11
CA GLU A 146 -0.02 15.39 -20.33
C GLU A 146 1.23 14.60 -20.75
N ILE A 147 1.57 13.52 -20.03
CA ILE A 147 2.67 12.64 -20.41
C ILE A 147 2.47 12.13 -21.85
N ARG A 148 1.27 11.67 -22.19
CA ARG A 148 0.99 11.13 -23.52
C ARG A 148 1.08 12.18 -24.62
N ALA A 149 0.67 13.41 -24.35
CA ALA A 149 0.70 14.52 -25.32
C ALA A 149 2.12 14.86 -25.79
N ASP A 150 3.08 14.81 -24.90
CA ASP A 150 4.49 15.15 -25.16
C ASP A 150 5.37 13.92 -25.42
N PHE A 151 4.79 12.71 -25.34
CA PHE A 151 5.55 11.46 -25.44
C PHE A 151 6.01 11.18 -26.88
N PRO A 152 7.26 10.74 -27.11
CA PRO A 152 7.77 10.41 -28.44
C PRO A 152 6.91 9.34 -29.15
N SER A 153 6.44 9.64 -30.35
CA SER A 153 5.48 8.79 -31.07
C SER A 153 6.08 7.46 -31.59
N ASN A 154 7.41 7.36 -31.62
CA ASN A 154 8.16 6.18 -32.06
C ASN A 154 8.65 5.29 -30.90
N VAL A 155 8.29 5.64 -29.67
CA VAL A 155 8.67 4.91 -28.46
C VAL A 155 7.41 4.38 -27.79
N GLN A 156 7.43 3.15 -27.29
CA GLN A 156 6.33 2.59 -26.52
C GLN A 156 6.31 3.19 -25.12
N LEU A 157 5.11 3.39 -24.58
CA LEU A 157 4.92 3.92 -23.22
C LEU A 157 4.54 2.79 -22.27
N GLY A 158 5.38 2.56 -21.26
CA GLY A 158 5.10 1.67 -20.16
C GLY A 158 4.82 2.44 -18.87
N ALA A 159 3.73 2.15 -18.19
CA ALA A 159 3.48 2.65 -16.84
C ALA A 159 4.12 1.72 -15.80
N VAL A 160 4.63 2.27 -14.70
CA VAL A 160 5.22 1.49 -13.59
C VAL A 160 4.48 1.79 -12.30
N LEU A 161 3.84 0.77 -11.73
CA LEU A 161 3.11 0.79 -10.46
C LEU A 161 3.81 -0.16 -9.49
N LYS A 162 4.69 0.35 -8.63
CA LYS A 162 5.58 -0.52 -7.80
C LYS A 162 5.80 -0.06 -6.35
N ASN A 163 5.17 1.04 -5.95
CA ASN A 163 5.46 1.66 -4.65
C ASN A 163 4.24 1.61 -3.70
N GLY A 164 3.36 0.61 -3.88
CA GLY A 164 2.16 0.46 -3.06
C GLY A 164 0.94 1.19 -3.59
N GLU A 165 1.03 1.77 -4.79
CA GLU A 165 -0.12 2.39 -5.44
C GLU A 165 -1.28 1.37 -5.55
N PRO A 166 -2.55 1.80 -5.35
CA PRO A 166 -3.71 0.94 -5.61
C PRO A 166 -3.84 0.65 -7.11
N VAL A 167 -3.20 -0.45 -7.53
CA VAL A 167 -3.04 -0.80 -8.96
C VAL A 167 -4.37 -1.06 -9.65
N ASP A 168 -5.35 -1.62 -8.93
CA ASP A 168 -6.72 -1.86 -9.39
C ASP A 168 -7.48 -0.57 -9.72
N VAL A 169 -7.13 0.54 -9.04
CA VAL A 169 -7.70 1.87 -9.30
C VAL A 169 -6.91 2.58 -10.41
N PHE A 170 -5.60 2.71 -10.26
CA PHE A 170 -4.81 3.55 -11.17
C PHE A 170 -4.50 2.90 -12.51
N GLY A 171 -4.39 1.58 -12.56
CA GLY A 171 -4.04 0.89 -13.80
C GLY A 171 -4.98 1.23 -14.95
N LYS A 172 -6.29 1.16 -14.70
CA LYS A 172 -7.30 1.47 -15.73
C LYS A 172 -7.35 2.96 -16.08
N VAL A 173 -7.21 3.85 -15.09
CA VAL A 173 -7.17 5.31 -15.30
C VAL A 173 -6.00 5.69 -16.21
N ILE A 174 -4.80 5.16 -15.93
CA ILE A 174 -3.59 5.43 -16.73
C ILE A 174 -3.70 4.82 -18.13
N GLU A 175 -4.18 3.59 -18.24
CA GLU A 175 -4.39 2.94 -19.53
C GLU A 175 -5.33 3.76 -20.41
N ASP A 176 -6.47 4.19 -19.88
CA ASP A 176 -7.49 4.92 -20.65
C ASP A 176 -7.01 6.32 -21.04
N ALA A 177 -6.27 7.00 -20.17
CA ALA A 177 -5.78 8.35 -20.41
C ALA A 177 -4.54 8.40 -21.29
N ALA A 178 -3.50 7.62 -20.95
CA ALA A 178 -2.22 7.65 -21.64
C ALA A 178 -2.09 6.64 -22.79
N LYS A 179 -3.04 5.70 -22.96
CA LYS A 179 -2.95 4.63 -23.96
C LYS A 179 -1.61 3.92 -23.88
N VAL A 180 -1.25 3.47 -22.67
CA VAL A 180 0.02 2.79 -22.43
C VAL A 180 0.07 1.44 -23.17
N ASP A 181 1.26 1.08 -23.64
CA ASP A 181 1.50 -0.22 -24.29
C ASP A 181 1.75 -1.32 -23.24
N TYR A 182 2.34 -0.95 -22.10
CA TYR A 182 2.67 -1.83 -20.98
C TYR A 182 2.29 -1.22 -19.63
N ILE A 183 1.96 -2.11 -18.68
CA ILE A 183 1.99 -1.79 -17.25
C ILE A 183 2.95 -2.75 -16.56
N PHE A 184 3.92 -2.18 -15.85
CA PHE A 184 4.93 -2.92 -15.10
C PHE A 184 4.59 -2.88 -13.60
N VAL A 185 4.59 -4.04 -12.97
CA VAL A 185 4.30 -4.21 -11.53
C VAL A 185 5.37 -5.04 -10.83
N PRO A 186 5.52 -4.94 -9.50
CA PRO A 186 6.56 -5.68 -8.79
C PRO A 186 6.26 -7.17 -8.65
N LYS A 187 4.99 -7.59 -8.61
CA LYS A 187 4.59 -8.96 -8.27
C LYS A 187 3.34 -9.42 -9.00
N LEU A 188 3.11 -10.73 -9.00
CA LEU A 188 1.97 -11.35 -9.67
C LEU A 188 0.62 -10.89 -9.12
N ASP A 189 0.48 -10.72 -7.80
CA ASP A 189 -0.79 -10.27 -7.19
C ASP A 189 -1.26 -8.92 -7.77
N ASP A 190 -0.34 -8.00 -8.00
CA ASP A 190 -0.64 -6.70 -8.60
C ASP A 190 -1.06 -6.86 -10.09
N ALA A 191 -0.43 -7.77 -10.82
CA ALA A 191 -0.81 -8.09 -12.20
C ALA A 191 -2.22 -8.71 -12.27
N VAL A 192 -2.55 -9.59 -11.31
CA VAL A 192 -3.90 -10.18 -11.19
C VAL A 192 -4.93 -9.09 -10.90
N ALA A 193 -4.64 -8.18 -9.96
CA ALA A 193 -5.53 -7.07 -9.63
C ALA A 193 -5.79 -6.16 -10.84
N LEU A 194 -4.76 -5.85 -11.64
CA LEU A 194 -4.90 -5.09 -12.90
C LEU A 194 -5.84 -5.80 -13.89
N ARG A 195 -5.66 -7.10 -14.11
CA ARG A 195 -6.53 -7.86 -15.02
C ARG A 195 -7.98 -7.91 -14.52
N GLN A 196 -8.17 -8.08 -13.20
CA GLN A 196 -9.51 -8.06 -12.59
C GLN A 196 -10.18 -6.67 -12.70
N ALA A 197 -9.38 -5.60 -12.69
CA ALA A 197 -9.86 -4.23 -12.95
C ALA A 197 -10.14 -3.95 -14.44
N GLY A 198 -9.90 -4.91 -15.34
CA GLY A 198 -10.20 -4.79 -16.78
C GLY A 198 -9.12 -4.09 -17.58
N VAL A 199 -7.89 -4.06 -17.11
CA VAL A 199 -6.73 -3.58 -17.88
C VAL A 199 -6.43 -4.53 -19.03
N GLU A 200 -6.32 -4.02 -20.26
CA GLU A 200 -6.06 -4.76 -21.50
C GLU A 200 -4.60 -4.63 -21.98
N ALA A 201 -3.89 -3.56 -21.57
CA ALA A 201 -2.48 -3.36 -21.87
C ALA A 201 -1.64 -4.59 -21.50
N LYS A 202 -0.48 -4.75 -22.11
CA LYS A 202 0.46 -5.80 -21.71
C LYS A 202 0.92 -5.55 -20.27
N ILE A 203 1.00 -6.62 -19.48
CA ILE A 203 1.47 -6.54 -18.09
C ILE A 203 2.74 -7.35 -17.96
N ALA A 204 3.76 -6.75 -17.34
CA ALA A 204 5.02 -7.42 -17.05
C ALA A 204 5.39 -7.27 -15.57
N VAL A 205 5.79 -8.38 -14.95
CA VAL A 205 6.34 -8.39 -13.59
C VAL A 205 7.82 -8.05 -13.66
N LEU A 206 8.20 -6.98 -12.92
CA LEU A 206 9.57 -6.43 -12.93
C LEU A 206 10.59 -7.34 -12.26
N TYR A 207 10.16 -8.10 -11.24
CA TYR A 207 11.03 -8.96 -10.45
C TYR A 207 10.83 -10.43 -10.82
N VAL A 208 11.74 -11.28 -10.35
CA VAL A 208 11.68 -12.72 -10.63
C VAL A 208 10.45 -13.33 -9.97
N ALA A 209 9.61 -13.96 -10.78
CA ALA A 209 8.48 -14.75 -10.27
C ALA A 209 8.95 -16.15 -9.84
N GLN A 210 8.24 -16.75 -8.89
CA GLN A 210 8.47 -18.14 -8.54
C GLN A 210 7.98 -19.03 -9.69
N VAL A 211 8.67 -20.16 -9.93
CA VAL A 211 8.28 -21.08 -11.01
C VAL A 211 6.90 -21.71 -10.80
N GLU A 212 6.48 -21.80 -9.54
CA GLU A 212 5.14 -22.26 -9.15
C GLU A 212 4.03 -21.32 -9.59
N ASP A 213 4.34 -20.06 -9.83
CA ASP A 213 3.40 -19.02 -10.27
C ASP A 213 3.15 -19.05 -11.79
N ILE A 214 3.95 -19.78 -12.55
CA ILE A 214 3.86 -19.83 -14.02
C ILE A 214 2.46 -20.15 -14.53
N PRO A 215 1.68 -21.09 -13.98
CA PRO A 215 0.32 -21.32 -14.43
C PRO A 215 -0.59 -20.09 -14.30
N LEU A 216 -0.39 -19.26 -13.26
CA LEU A 216 -1.13 -18.01 -13.07
C LEU A 216 -0.64 -16.91 -14.02
N LEU A 217 0.67 -16.78 -14.22
CA LEU A 217 1.24 -15.87 -15.23
C LEU A 217 0.64 -16.14 -16.60
N MET A 218 0.56 -17.42 -17.00
CA MET A 218 -0.03 -17.85 -18.27
C MET A 218 -1.54 -17.55 -18.33
N HIS A 219 -2.27 -17.82 -17.24
CA HIS A 219 -3.73 -17.60 -17.19
C HIS A 219 -4.10 -16.12 -17.36
N TYR A 220 -3.31 -15.22 -16.76
CA TYR A 220 -3.55 -13.79 -16.80
C TYR A 220 -2.82 -13.06 -17.94
N ASP A 221 -2.12 -13.79 -18.82
CA ASP A 221 -1.29 -13.23 -19.91
C ASP A 221 -0.32 -12.15 -19.36
N VAL A 222 0.56 -12.58 -18.46
CA VAL A 222 1.52 -11.71 -17.76
C VAL A 222 2.94 -12.13 -18.16
N GLU A 223 3.71 -11.17 -18.63
CA GLU A 223 5.13 -11.33 -18.95
C GLU A 223 5.99 -11.21 -17.67
N VAL A 224 7.19 -11.80 -17.65
CA VAL A 224 7.99 -11.85 -16.42
C VAL A 224 9.50 -11.65 -16.70
N ALA A 225 10.23 -11.18 -15.69
CA ALA A 225 11.68 -11.06 -15.74
C ALA A 225 12.37 -12.44 -15.73
N ALA A 226 13.34 -12.63 -16.62
CA ALA A 226 14.29 -13.75 -16.61
C ALA A 226 15.68 -13.22 -16.24
N THR A 227 16.25 -13.74 -15.16
CA THR A 227 17.49 -13.20 -14.55
C THR A 227 18.59 -14.27 -14.35
N ASP A 228 18.31 -15.54 -14.58
CA ASP A 228 19.31 -16.60 -14.49
C ASP A 228 18.92 -17.87 -15.27
N PRO A 229 19.90 -18.67 -15.75
CA PRO A 229 19.64 -19.89 -16.51
C PRO A 229 18.93 -20.99 -15.73
N ALA A 230 19.10 -21.07 -14.39
CA ALA A 230 18.47 -22.10 -13.57
C ALA A 230 16.94 -21.84 -13.48
N TRP A 231 16.55 -20.58 -13.37
CA TRP A 231 15.13 -20.20 -13.46
C TRP A 231 14.54 -20.57 -14.83
N VAL A 232 15.27 -20.29 -15.94
CA VAL A 232 14.84 -20.64 -17.31
C VAL A 232 14.62 -22.15 -17.45
N GLU A 233 15.55 -22.97 -16.94
CA GLU A 233 15.42 -24.45 -16.97
C GLU A 233 14.19 -24.91 -16.16
N ALA A 234 14.00 -24.38 -14.96
CA ALA A 234 12.88 -24.75 -14.11
C ALA A 234 11.53 -24.28 -14.70
N ALA A 235 11.48 -23.09 -15.29
CA ALA A 235 10.31 -22.58 -15.98
C ALA A 235 9.93 -23.47 -17.18
N GLU A 236 10.89 -23.85 -18.01
CA GLU A 236 10.67 -24.75 -19.13
C GLU A 236 10.11 -26.11 -18.68
N GLN A 237 10.61 -26.67 -17.55
CA GLN A 237 10.08 -27.92 -17.00
C GLN A 237 8.60 -27.82 -16.62
N VAL A 238 8.18 -26.70 -16.03
CA VAL A 238 6.77 -26.45 -15.70
C VAL A 238 5.94 -26.30 -16.98
N LEU A 239 6.38 -25.45 -17.90
CA LEU A 239 5.69 -25.16 -19.18
C LEU A 239 5.57 -26.40 -20.08
N ALA A 240 6.54 -27.27 -20.10
CA ALA A 240 6.49 -28.53 -20.85
C ALA A 240 5.33 -29.44 -20.38
N THR A 241 4.85 -29.26 -19.13
CA THR A 241 3.71 -30.03 -18.59
C THR A 241 2.39 -29.30 -18.70
N THR A 242 2.40 -27.96 -18.60
CA THR A 242 1.19 -27.11 -18.65
C THR A 242 0.83 -26.68 -20.05
N GLY A 243 1.80 -26.63 -20.97
CA GLY A 243 1.65 -26.13 -22.33
C GLY A 243 1.61 -24.60 -22.41
N GLY A 244 1.64 -24.07 -23.63
CA GLY A 244 1.63 -22.64 -23.90
C GLY A 244 3.04 -22.05 -24.00
N THR A 245 3.14 -20.74 -24.15
CA THR A 245 4.42 -20.00 -24.27
C THR A 245 4.40 -18.80 -23.32
N LEU A 246 5.38 -18.72 -22.44
CA LEU A 246 5.55 -17.60 -21.50
C LEU A 246 6.52 -16.58 -22.10
N LYS A 247 6.10 -15.35 -22.18
CA LYS A 247 6.94 -14.23 -22.60
C LYS A 247 7.82 -13.75 -21.45
N VAL A 248 9.12 -13.57 -21.74
CA VAL A 248 10.10 -13.17 -20.74
C VAL A 248 10.93 -11.98 -21.20
N HIS A 249 11.31 -11.16 -20.22
CA HIS A 249 12.26 -10.05 -20.40
C HIS A 249 13.60 -10.42 -19.76
N LEU A 250 14.64 -10.54 -20.59
CA LEU A 250 16.00 -10.75 -20.11
C LEU A 250 16.50 -9.45 -19.47
N TRP A 251 16.87 -9.53 -18.19
CA TRP A 251 17.43 -8.39 -17.48
C TRP A 251 18.96 -8.45 -17.42
N VAL A 252 19.60 -7.31 -17.74
CA VAL A 252 21.04 -7.10 -17.68
C VAL A 252 21.34 -6.10 -16.58
N ASP A 253 22.08 -6.48 -15.57
CA ASP A 253 22.64 -5.51 -14.60
C ASP A 253 23.85 -4.81 -15.22
N SER A 254 23.63 -3.68 -15.83
CA SER A 254 24.69 -2.88 -16.44
C SER A 254 25.52 -2.07 -15.44
N GLY A 255 25.21 -2.18 -14.14
CA GLY A 255 25.99 -1.54 -13.06
C GLY A 255 25.15 -0.84 -12.00
N MET A 256 23.87 -1.21 -11.86
CA MET A 256 23.02 -0.75 -10.76
C MET A 256 23.20 -1.62 -9.51
N GLY A 257 23.61 -2.89 -9.68
CA GLY A 257 23.76 -3.84 -8.58
C GLY A 257 22.42 -4.36 -8.06
N ARG A 258 21.47 -4.61 -8.98
CA ARG A 258 20.13 -5.09 -8.64
C ARG A 258 19.75 -6.31 -9.50
N GLU A 259 18.56 -6.36 -10.08
CA GLU A 259 18.12 -7.50 -10.88
C GLU A 259 18.86 -7.58 -12.21
N GLY A 260 19.12 -8.82 -12.65
CA GLY A 260 19.69 -9.12 -13.95
C GLY A 260 21.02 -9.86 -13.88
N VAL A 261 21.44 -10.43 -15.01
CA VAL A 261 22.77 -11.01 -15.19
C VAL A 261 23.78 -9.90 -15.49
N VAL A 262 25.05 -10.13 -15.18
CA VAL A 262 26.14 -9.25 -15.66
C VAL A 262 26.23 -9.29 -17.19
N PRO A 263 26.72 -8.25 -17.87
CA PRO A 263 26.68 -8.16 -19.33
C PRO A 263 27.30 -9.36 -20.06
N GLU A 264 28.35 -9.96 -19.51
CA GLU A 264 29.02 -11.11 -20.06
C GLU A 264 28.16 -12.40 -20.05
N GLU A 265 27.16 -12.46 -19.19
CA GLU A 265 26.24 -13.59 -19.05
C GLU A 265 24.92 -13.37 -19.83
N ALA A 266 24.71 -12.20 -20.42
CA ALA A 266 23.49 -11.87 -21.16
C ALA A 266 23.30 -12.75 -22.39
N LEU A 267 24.33 -12.95 -23.21
CA LEU A 267 24.25 -13.84 -24.38
C LEU A 267 24.04 -15.31 -23.99
N PRO A 268 24.74 -15.89 -22.99
CA PRO A 268 24.40 -17.23 -22.47
C PRO A 268 22.94 -17.36 -22.05
N LEU A 269 22.39 -16.38 -21.30
CA LEU A 269 20.99 -16.39 -20.85
C LEU A 269 20.01 -16.28 -22.04
N ALA A 270 20.30 -15.40 -23.02
CA ALA A 270 19.48 -15.30 -24.24
C ALA A 270 19.43 -16.62 -25.01
N ARG A 271 20.55 -17.36 -25.08
CA ARG A 271 20.58 -18.69 -25.70
C ARG A 271 19.74 -19.70 -24.90
N ALA A 272 19.83 -19.69 -23.58
CA ALA A 272 19.04 -20.58 -22.73
C ALA A 272 17.52 -20.32 -22.92
N ILE A 273 17.11 -19.06 -23.05
CA ILE A 273 15.71 -18.71 -23.32
C ILE A 273 15.28 -19.19 -24.73
N GLU A 274 16.09 -18.95 -25.75
CA GLU A 274 15.77 -19.33 -27.15
C GLU A 274 15.77 -20.86 -27.35
N ASP A 275 16.62 -21.60 -26.60
CA ASP A 275 16.67 -23.06 -26.61
C ASP A 275 15.49 -23.71 -25.84
N ALA A 276 14.73 -22.93 -25.08
CA ALA A 276 13.55 -23.37 -24.31
C ALA A 276 12.28 -23.20 -25.16
N PRO A 277 11.65 -24.30 -25.64
CA PRO A 277 10.56 -24.23 -26.61
C PRO A 277 9.29 -23.50 -26.17
N HIS A 278 9.12 -23.35 -24.85
CA HIS A 278 7.94 -22.70 -24.26
C HIS A 278 8.23 -21.32 -23.69
N LEU A 279 9.42 -20.76 -23.94
CA LEU A 279 9.75 -19.38 -23.60
C LEU A 279 9.88 -18.52 -24.86
N ASP A 280 9.48 -17.26 -24.75
CA ASP A 280 9.59 -16.27 -25.83
C ASP A 280 10.31 -15.03 -25.29
N LEU A 281 11.43 -14.66 -25.88
CA LEU A 281 12.22 -13.48 -25.49
C LEU A 281 11.53 -12.20 -26.00
N ALA A 282 10.62 -11.66 -25.20
CA ALA A 282 9.82 -10.48 -25.52
C ALA A 282 10.57 -9.15 -25.30
N GLY A 283 11.55 -9.12 -24.39
CA GLY A 283 12.30 -7.90 -24.09
C GLY A 283 13.72 -8.16 -23.59
N ILE A 284 14.59 -7.15 -23.77
CA ILE A 284 15.91 -7.09 -23.15
C ILE A 284 15.98 -5.76 -22.39
N ALA A 285 16.24 -5.82 -21.10
CA ALA A 285 16.08 -4.70 -20.20
C ALA A 285 17.32 -4.44 -19.34
N THR A 286 17.48 -3.17 -18.96
CA THR A 286 18.35 -2.74 -17.86
C THR A 286 17.67 -1.59 -17.09
N HIS A 287 18.34 -1.09 -16.05
CA HIS A 287 17.95 0.12 -15.37
C HIS A 287 19.18 0.93 -14.98
N PHE A 288 19.13 2.23 -15.24
CA PHE A 288 20.23 3.13 -14.91
C PHE A 288 20.17 3.52 -13.42
N SER A 289 21.33 3.62 -12.78
CA SER A 289 21.43 3.94 -11.34
C SER A 289 21.23 5.44 -11.05
N THR A 290 21.49 6.27 -12.02
CA THR A 290 21.35 7.73 -11.92
C THR A 290 21.17 8.32 -13.32
N ILE A 291 20.38 9.37 -13.41
CA ILE A 291 20.19 10.16 -14.63
C ILE A 291 20.22 11.62 -14.24
N THR A 292 21.04 12.39 -14.95
CA THR A 292 21.20 13.84 -14.77
C THR A 292 21.22 14.53 -16.13
N GLN A 293 20.95 15.82 -16.14
CA GLN A 293 21.00 16.62 -17.38
C GLN A 293 22.39 16.61 -18.05
N GLU A 294 23.47 16.46 -17.27
CA GLU A 294 24.84 16.40 -17.78
C GLU A 294 25.12 15.13 -18.58
N ASP A 295 24.31 14.09 -18.42
CA ASP A 295 24.48 12.80 -19.10
C ASP A 295 24.29 12.91 -20.61
N ASN A 296 23.45 13.81 -21.09
CA ASN A 296 23.26 14.04 -22.52
C ASN A 296 24.58 14.42 -23.19
N ASP A 297 25.25 15.45 -22.68
CA ASP A 297 26.56 15.88 -23.14
C ASP A 297 27.64 14.80 -22.98
N ALA A 298 27.58 14.01 -21.89
CA ALA A 298 28.52 12.93 -21.65
C ALA A 298 28.33 11.77 -22.64
N ILE A 299 27.10 11.45 -23.00
CA ILE A 299 26.76 10.44 -24.02
C ILE A 299 27.26 10.87 -25.39
N GLU A 300 27.03 12.14 -25.79
CA GLU A 300 27.51 12.67 -27.06
C GLU A 300 29.03 12.56 -27.19
N ARG A 301 29.78 12.81 -26.11
CA ARG A 301 31.26 12.70 -26.07
C ARG A 301 31.75 11.27 -25.82
N ASN A 302 30.86 10.31 -25.55
CA ASN A 302 31.19 8.98 -25.08
C ASN A 302 32.15 8.98 -23.87
N ASP A 303 31.86 9.82 -22.89
CA ASP A 303 32.67 9.98 -21.68
C ASP A 303 32.47 8.78 -20.75
N THR A 304 33.27 7.75 -20.87
CA THR A 304 33.19 6.52 -20.09
C THR A 304 33.51 6.68 -18.59
N ALA A 305 33.95 7.86 -18.15
CA ALA A 305 34.11 8.21 -16.74
C ALA A 305 32.74 8.56 -16.11
N ASN A 306 31.77 8.96 -16.95
CA ASN A 306 30.39 9.15 -16.52
C ASN A 306 29.70 7.79 -16.30
N THR A 307 28.98 7.66 -15.18
CA THR A 307 28.33 6.39 -14.78
C THR A 307 27.27 5.95 -15.78
N THR A 308 26.41 6.86 -16.23
CA THR A 308 25.33 6.57 -17.18
C THR A 308 25.88 6.10 -18.52
N VAL A 309 26.93 6.77 -19.03
CA VAL A 309 27.63 6.35 -20.27
C VAL A 309 28.23 4.96 -20.12
N ALA A 310 28.87 4.68 -19.00
CA ALA A 310 29.47 3.37 -18.74
C ALA A 310 28.41 2.27 -18.67
N GLN A 311 27.28 2.53 -18.01
CA GLN A 311 26.14 1.59 -17.95
C GLN A 311 25.50 1.37 -19.33
N LYS A 312 25.27 2.48 -20.08
CA LYS A 312 24.75 2.41 -21.44
C LYS A 312 25.62 1.54 -22.34
N ASN A 313 26.93 1.79 -22.35
CA ASN A 313 27.85 1.05 -23.20
C ASN A 313 27.85 -0.46 -22.89
N ARG A 314 27.85 -0.84 -21.60
CA ARG A 314 27.77 -2.26 -21.19
C ARG A 314 26.45 -2.90 -21.63
N PHE A 315 25.35 -2.17 -21.54
CA PHE A 315 24.04 -2.66 -21.99
C PHE A 315 23.99 -2.81 -23.52
N ASP A 316 24.44 -1.79 -24.27
CA ASP A 316 24.49 -1.80 -25.74
C ASP A 316 25.37 -2.92 -26.26
N ASP A 317 26.53 -3.15 -25.61
CA ASP A 317 27.43 -4.28 -25.97
C ASP A 317 26.75 -5.63 -25.77
N ALA A 318 26.01 -5.80 -24.66
CA ALA A 318 25.24 -7.03 -24.38
C ALA A 318 24.12 -7.24 -25.41
N VAL A 319 23.34 -6.19 -25.70
CA VAL A 319 22.28 -6.22 -26.74
C VAL A 319 22.88 -6.55 -28.10
N THR A 320 24.00 -5.91 -28.46
CA THR A 320 24.70 -6.16 -29.73
C THR A 320 25.15 -7.62 -29.84
N ALA A 321 25.76 -8.17 -28.79
CA ALA A 321 26.18 -9.56 -28.76
C ALA A 321 25.02 -10.55 -28.95
N ILE A 322 23.86 -10.28 -28.37
CA ILE A 322 22.63 -11.08 -28.53
C ILE A 322 22.13 -10.98 -29.98
N ARG A 323 22.04 -9.77 -30.54
CA ARG A 323 21.59 -9.53 -31.93
C ARG A 323 22.53 -10.12 -32.98
N ASP A 324 23.85 -10.03 -32.81
CA ASP A 324 24.85 -10.60 -33.69
C ASP A 324 24.80 -12.14 -33.69
N ALA A 325 24.39 -12.73 -32.60
CA ALA A 325 24.14 -14.17 -32.49
C ALA A 325 22.81 -14.59 -33.18
N GLY A 326 22.04 -13.64 -33.72
CA GLY A 326 20.76 -13.87 -34.40
C GLY A 326 19.58 -14.07 -33.47
N LEU A 327 19.73 -13.75 -32.15
CA LEU A 327 18.73 -13.97 -31.12
C LEU A 327 17.92 -12.70 -30.84
N GLY A 328 16.75 -12.87 -30.23
CA GLY A 328 15.89 -11.80 -29.72
C GLY A 328 15.53 -10.74 -30.76
N LYS A 329 15.34 -11.08 -32.05
CA LYS A 329 15.14 -10.12 -33.15
C LYS A 329 13.96 -9.17 -32.93
N ASP A 330 12.89 -9.69 -32.34
CA ASP A 330 11.65 -8.97 -32.09
C ASP A 330 11.53 -8.49 -30.62
N ALA A 331 12.54 -8.79 -29.79
CA ALA A 331 12.55 -8.37 -28.40
C ALA A 331 12.69 -6.85 -28.27
N LEU A 332 11.84 -6.23 -27.43
CA LEU A 332 11.90 -4.80 -27.12
C LEU A 332 13.13 -4.48 -26.27
N ILE A 333 13.84 -3.43 -26.64
CA ILE A 333 14.94 -2.91 -25.82
C ILE A 333 14.38 -1.82 -24.92
N HIS A 334 14.56 -1.93 -23.60
CA HIS A 334 14.08 -0.94 -22.67
C HIS A 334 14.98 -0.73 -21.46
N ALA A 335 15.30 0.53 -21.18
CA ALA A 335 16.20 0.90 -20.10
C ALA A 335 15.74 2.15 -19.33
N GLY A 336 15.20 3.14 -20.04
CA GLY A 336 14.83 4.44 -19.50
C GLY A 336 13.62 4.40 -18.55
N ALA A 337 13.61 5.37 -17.65
CA ALA A 337 12.55 5.61 -16.68
C ALA A 337 12.08 7.08 -16.74
N SER A 338 11.31 7.54 -15.76
CA SER A 338 10.75 8.91 -15.71
C SER A 338 11.81 10.00 -15.84
N ASP A 339 12.95 9.81 -15.19
CA ASP A 339 14.08 10.74 -15.21
C ASP A 339 14.71 10.90 -16.61
N VAL A 340 14.72 9.84 -17.42
CA VAL A 340 15.21 9.90 -18.81
C VAL A 340 14.30 10.78 -19.68
N LEU A 341 12.98 10.69 -19.48
CA LEU A 341 12.02 11.54 -20.18
C LEU A 341 12.08 12.98 -19.67
N ASP A 342 12.11 13.17 -18.36
CA ASP A 342 12.17 14.50 -17.71
C ASP A 342 13.43 15.30 -18.12
N GLN A 343 14.56 14.63 -18.26
CA GLN A 343 15.83 15.25 -18.71
C GLN A 343 16.01 15.25 -20.24
N GLU A 344 15.03 14.77 -21.00
CA GLU A 344 15.02 14.72 -22.48
C GLU A 344 16.26 14.02 -23.07
N ILE A 345 16.71 12.89 -22.47
CA ILE A 345 17.89 12.16 -22.94
C ILE A 345 17.48 11.12 -23.99
N GLU A 346 17.21 11.60 -25.21
CA GLU A 346 16.72 10.76 -26.33
C GLU A 346 17.55 9.49 -26.60
N PRO A 347 18.91 9.49 -26.50
CA PRO A 347 19.69 8.26 -26.72
C PRO A 347 19.42 7.12 -25.74
N LEU A 348 18.66 7.36 -24.65
CA LEU A 348 18.26 6.37 -23.66
C LEU A 348 16.78 5.95 -23.75
N TYR A 349 16.06 6.42 -24.75
CA TYR A 349 14.63 6.06 -24.91
C TYR A 349 14.45 4.61 -25.35
N TYR A 350 15.31 4.10 -26.21
CA TYR A 350 15.22 2.77 -26.83
C TYR A 350 13.83 2.52 -27.44
N ASP A 351 13.31 1.28 -27.37
CA ASP A 351 12.00 0.92 -27.93
C ASP A 351 10.85 1.25 -26.97
N LEU A 352 11.13 1.31 -25.66
CA LEU A 352 10.12 1.52 -24.62
C LEU A 352 10.69 2.27 -23.41
N LEU A 353 9.97 3.29 -22.95
CA LEU A 353 10.21 3.99 -21.69
C LEU A 353 9.25 3.54 -20.59
N ARG A 354 9.78 3.35 -19.39
CA ARG A 354 9.01 2.92 -18.21
C ARG A 354 8.80 4.08 -17.25
N ILE A 355 7.65 4.72 -17.34
CA ILE A 355 7.29 5.91 -16.58
C ILE A 355 6.53 5.51 -15.31
N GLY A 356 6.93 6.02 -14.15
CA GLY A 356 6.29 5.75 -12.85
C GLY A 356 5.90 7.02 -12.13
N GLY A 357 6.82 7.63 -11.38
CA GLY A 357 6.54 8.77 -10.51
C GLY A 357 5.84 9.95 -11.15
N MET A 358 6.06 10.20 -12.44
CA MET A 358 5.42 11.32 -13.15
C MET A 358 3.89 11.22 -13.21
N PHE A 359 3.30 10.02 -13.15
CA PHE A 359 1.85 9.88 -13.09
C PHE A 359 1.26 10.38 -11.77
N PHE A 360 2.04 10.40 -10.71
CA PHE A 360 1.61 10.69 -9.35
C PHE A 360 2.16 12.01 -8.79
N GLY A 361 3.07 12.65 -9.52
CA GLY A 361 3.66 13.92 -9.11
C GLY A 361 2.66 15.06 -9.24
N SER A 362 2.63 15.96 -8.25
CA SER A 362 1.98 17.26 -8.36
C SER A 362 2.75 18.26 -7.50
N ALA A 363 3.04 19.44 -8.08
CA ALA A 363 3.69 20.52 -7.38
C ALA A 363 2.71 21.37 -6.55
N ALA A 364 1.41 21.29 -6.82
CA ALA A 364 0.39 22.09 -6.16
C ALA A 364 -0.29 21.31 -5.03
N PRO A 365 -0.41 21.85 -3.81
CA PRO A 365 -1.10 21.19 -2.70
C PRO A 365 -2.55 20.77 -3.02
N ASP A 366 -3.27 21.61 -3.75
CA ASP A 366 -4.68 21.36 -4.13
C ASP A 366 -4.83 20.28 -5.21
N ASP A 367 -3.73 19.76 -5.73
CA ASP A 367 -3.66 18.87 -6.90
C ASP A 367 -2.98 17.54 -6.58
N ARG A 368 -2.83 17.24 -5.29
CA ARG A 368 -2.18 16.01 -4.85
C ARG A 368 -3.02 14.79 -5.18
N VAL A 369 -2.31 13.71 -5.53
CA VAL A 369 -2.93 12.41 -5.81
C VAL A 369 -3.40 11.73 -4.54
N TYR A 370 -2.70 11.96 -3.43
CA TYR A 370 -2.93 11.25 -2.18
C TYR A 370 -3.29 12.19 -1.06
N SER A 371 -4.32 11.84 -0.31
CA SER A 371 -4.64 12.42 0.98
C SER A 371 -5.07 11.35 1.96
N TRP A 372 -4.82 11.62 3.24
CA TRP A 372 -5.19 10.72 4.32
C TRP A 372 -6.22 11.43 5.20
N THR A 373 -7.33 10.79 5.47
CA THR A 373 -8.38 11.37 6.29
C THR A 373 -8.45 10.62 7.62
N THR A 374 -8.42 11.36 8.71
CA THR A 374 -8.60 10.88 10.08
C THR A 374 -9.43 11.89 10.87
N GLU A 375 -9.50 11.77 12.19
CA GLU A 375 -10.30 12.63 13.07
C GLU A 375 -9.47 13.17 14.24
N LEU A 376 -9.91 14.32 14.78
CA LEU A 376 -9.39 14.83 16.03
C LEU A 376 -9.82 13.91 17.17
N SER A 377 -8.89 13.16 17.75
CA SER A 377 -9.18 12.27 18.89
C SER A 377 -9.49 13.01 20.18
N GLN A 378 -8.95 14.21 20.33
CA GLN A 378 -9.20 15.11 21.46
C GLN A 378 -8.97 16.56 21.07
N VAL A 379 -9.83 17.47 21.58
CA VAL A 379 -9.62 18.90 21.51
C VAL A 379 -9.65 19.48 22.92
N LYS A 380 -8.67 20.34 23.23
CA LYS A 380 -8.56 21.01 24.54
C LYS A 380 -7.86 22.35 24.42
N THR A 381 -8.06 23.22 25.45
CA THR A 381 -7.30 24.46 25.58
C THR A 381 -6.26 24.30 26.66
N LEU A 382 -4.99 24.46 26.30
CA LEU A 382 -3.88 24.44 27.24
C LEU A 382 -3.69 25.85 27.85
N PRO A 383 -3.54 25.97 29.17
CA PRO A 383 -3.25 27.27 29.83
C PRO A 383 -1.85 27.77 29.46
N ALA A 384 -1.65 29.09 29.56
CA ALA A 384 -0.31 29.67 29.48
C ALA A 384 0.62 29.09 30.56
N GLY A 385 1.88 28.91 30.23
CA GLY A 385 2.89 28.29 31.08
C GLY A 385 2.94 26.76 31.00
N TRP A 386 2.03 26.12 30.25
CA TRP A 386 2.06 24.68 30.05
C TRP A 386 3.01 24.33 28.89
N CYS A 387 3.43 23.08 28.86
CA CYS A 387 4.30 22.53 27.85
C CYS A 387 3.56 21.52 26.99
N ILE A 388 3.98 21.40 25.75
CA ILE A 388 3.42 20.42 24.78
C ILE A 388 4.32 19.18 24.72
N ASP A 389 5.62 19.34 25.05
CA ASP A 389 6.66 18.33 24.89
C ASP A 389 7.32 17.90 26.21
N TYR A 390 8.07 16.78 26.14
CA TYR A 390 9.01 16.35 27.18
C TYR A 390 10.12 17.42 27.34
N GLY A 391 10.50 17.71 28.60
CA GLY A 391 11.57 18.63 28.90
C GLY A 391 11.15 20.10 28.92
N CYS A 392 9.98 20.46 28.38
CA CYS A 392 9.42 21.81 28.50
C CYS A 392 10.38 22.95 28.09
N THR A 393 10.96 22.83 26.90
CA THR A 393 11.91 23.84 26.40
C THR A 393 11.21 25.14 26.00
N ASP A 394 9.98 25.06 25.46
CA ASP A 394 9.20 26.20 24.98
C ASP A 394 7.78 26.19 25.58
N PRO A 395 7.59 26.74 26.79
CA PRO A 395 6.26 26.88 27.39
C PRO A 395 5.36 27.80 26.54
N ILE A 396 4.10 27.41 26.34
CA ILE A 396 3.13 28.26 25.66
C ILE A 396 2.92 29.57 26.44
N THR A 397 2.97 30.70 25.73
CA THR A 397 2.92 32.03 26.36
C THR A 397 1.52 32.55 26.61
N GLU A 398 0.52 32.01 25.88
CA GLU A 398 -0.90 32.35 26.02
C GLU A 398 -1.75 31.10 25.89
N PRO A 399 -3.01 31.09 26.39
CA PRO A 399 -3.87 29.93 26.23
C PRO A 399 -4.01 29.50 24.78
N LYS A 400 -3.76 28.22 24.47
CA LYS A 400 -3.71 27.68 23.12
C LYS A 400 -4.69 26.51 22.93
N LYS A 401 -5.57 26.60 21.94
CA LYS A 401 -6.44 25.50 21.54
C LYS A 401 -5.62 24.50 20.74
N VAL A 402 -5.64 23.24 21.15
CA VAL A 402 -4.91 22.16 20.50
C VAL A 402 -5.82 20.99 20.18
N GLY A 403 -5.51 20.29 19.10
CA GLY A 403 -6.12 19.02 18.70
C GLY A 403 -5.10 17.90 18.69
N LEU A 404 -5.50 16.70 19.08
CA LEU A 404 -4.69 15.51 19.00
C LEU A 404 -5.16 14.65 17.83
N VAL A 405 -4.21 14.12 17.07
CA VAL A 405 -4.44 13.16 15.97
C VAL A 405 -3.66 11.91 16.31
N ASN A 406 -4.33 10.78 16.30
CA ASN A 406 -3.72 9.47 16.39
C ASN A 406 -3.53 8.90 14.96
N HIS A 407 -2.65 7.91 14.79
CA HIS A 407 -2.48 7.22 13.53
C HIS A 407 -2.10 8.13 12.35
N ILE A 408 -0.94 8.74 12.42
CA ILE A 408 -0.38 9.55 11.34
C ILE A 408 0.33 8.65 10.32
N PRO A 409 0.21 8.95 9.00
CA PRO A 409 0.74 8.06 7.95
C PRO A 409 2.25 8.04 7.85
N SER A 410 2.93 9.13 8.18
CA SER A 410 4.38 9.26 8.02
C SER A 410 4.94 10.34 8.94
N ARG A 411 6.27 10.34 9.15
CA ARG A 411 7.03 11.39 9.87
C ARG A 411 7.72 12.38 8.91
N GLU A 412 7.35 12.37 7.66
CA GLU A 412 7.98 13.19 6.63
C GLU A 412 7.61 14.67 6.76
N ASN A 413 8.53 15.56 6.32
CA ASN A 413 8.42 17.00 6.53
C ASN A 413 7.48 17.71 5.53
N ASP A 414 6.92 17.02 4.55
CA ASP A 414 6.07 17.62 3.50
C ASP A 414 4.57 17.37 3.70
N LEU A 415 4.19 16.86 4.89
CA LEU A 415 2.78 16.69 5.24
C LEU A 415 2.13 18.03 5.59
N THR A 416 0.92 18.22 5.08
CA THR A 416 0.07 19.36 5.44
C THR A 416 -1.22 18.88 6.08
N TYR A 417 -1.66 19.57 7.11
CA TYR A 417 -2.82 19.20 7.93
C TYR A 417 -3.92 20.25 7.80
N THR A 418 -5.11 19.81 7.48
CA THR A 418 -6.29 20.67 7.26
C THR A 418 -7.42 20.24 8.21
N VAL A 419 -7.98 21.20 8.95
CA VAL A 419 -9.15 21.02 9.83
C VAL A 419 -10.17 22.11 9.50
N GLY A 420 -11.42 21.72 9.26
CA GLY A 420 -12.47 22.66 8.89
C GLY A 420 -12.14 23.49 7.66
N GLY A 421 -11.44 22.92 6.68
CA GLY A 421 -11.01 23.59 5.44
C GLY A 421 -9.87 24.61 5.64
N ARG A 422 -9.18 24.59 6.80
CA ARG A 422 -8.04 25.46 7.07
C ARG A 422 -6.80 24.66 7.41
N GLN A 423 -5.69 25.00 6.78
CA GLN A 423 -4.39 24.44 7.14
C GLN A 423 -4.01 24.85 8.57
N VAL A 424 -3.58 23.88 9.38
CA VAL A 424 -3.22 24.05 10.78
C VAL A 424 -1.77 23.63 11.02
N PRO A 425 -1.00 24.37 11.86
CA PRO A 425 0.37 24.01 12.18
C PRO A 425 0.46 22.78 13.07
N VAL A 426 1.52 21.99 12.88
CA VAL A 426 1.96 20.96 13.83
C VAL A 426 2.75 21.62 14.92
N LEU A 427 2.36 21.39 16.19
CA LEU A 427 3.10 21.82 17.37
C LEU A 427 4.08 20.75 17.85
N LEU A 428 3.69 19.48 17.70
CA LEU A 428 4.51 18.37 18.15
C LEU A 428 4.10 17.08 17.42
N ASP A 429 5.11 16.33 17.03
CA ASP A 429 4.98 14.97 16.49
C ASP A 429 5.73 13.99 17.41
N HIS A 430 4.98 13.08 18.05
CA HIS A 430 5.53 11.98 18.84
C HIS A 430 5.59 10.65 18.07
N GLY A 431 5.26 10.67 16.78
CA GLY A 431 5.27 9.50 15.92
C GLY A 431 4.06 8.58 16.06
N THR A 432 3.33 8.64 17.16
CA THR A 432 2.06 7.92 17.36
C THR A 432 0.90 8.85 17.67
N VAL A 433 1.22 10.07 18.11
CA VAL A 433 0.25 11.14 18.40
C VAL A 433 0.84 12.45 17.89
N LEU A 434 0.05 13.18 17.15
CA LEU A 434 0.36 14.51 16.66
C LEU A 434 -0.45 15.55 17.43
N THR A 435 0.16 16.69 17.75
CA THR A 435 -0.52 17.85 18.35
C THR A 435 -0.59 18.98 17.32
N LEU A 436 -1.80 19.37 16.95
CA LEU A 436 -2.09 20.46 16.01
C LEU A 436 -2.46 21.75 16.74
N ASP A 437 -2.06 22.91 16.19
CA ASP A 437 -2.50 24.22 16.63
C ASP A 437 -3.87 24.56 16.02
N LEU A 438 -4.91 24.53 16.83
CA LEU A 438 -6.27 24.86 16.43
C LEU A 438 -6.68 26.30 16.74
N SER A 439 -5.73 27.21 17.04
CA SER A 439 -6.02 28.62 17.35
C SER A 439 -6.72 29.32 16.20
N GLY A 440 -6.45 28.90 14.94
CA GLY A 440 -7.12 29.38 13.72
C GLY A 440 -8.48 28.75 13.44
N VAL A 441 -8.90 27.71 14.18
CA VAL A 441 -10.15 26.96 13.99
C VAL A 441 -10.88 26.85 15.32
N PRO A 442 -11.43 27.97 15.84
CA PRO A 442 -12.00 28.02 17.17
C PRO A 442 -13.23 27.11 17.36
N GLU A 443 -13.93 26.76 16.28
CA GLU A 443 -15.08 25.86 16.25
C GLU A 443 -14.69 24.37 16.31
N ALA A 444 -13.45 23.99 16.02
CA ALA A 444 -13.03 22.60 15.96
C ALA A 444 -13.33 21.83 17.26
N ALA A 445 -13.82 20.62 17.11
CA ALA A 445 -14.20 19.71 18.18
C ALA A 445 -13.59 18.31 17.98
N ALA A 446 -13.60 17.49 19.03
CA ALA A 446 -13.23 16.07 18.89
C ALA A 446 -14.23 15.37 17.94
N GLY A 447 -13.72 14.51 17.04
CA GLY A 447 -14.48 13.90 15.96
C GLY A 447 -14.50 14.70 14.65
N ASP A 448 -13.96 15.95 14.64
CA ASP A 448 -13.85 16.68 13.38
C ASP A 448 -12.77 16.06 12.49
N GLU A 449 -13.06 16.07 11.19
CA GLU A 449 -12.16 15.53 10.15
C GLU A 449 -10.84 16.29 10.09
N VAL A 450 -9.77 15.53 9.95
CA VAL A 450 -8.41 16.01 9.66
C VAL A 450 -7.98 15.42 8.34
N VAL A 451 -7.76 16.26 7.33
CA VAL A 451 -7.18 15.86 6.06
C VAL A 451 -5.68 16.08 6.11
N ILE A 452 -4.92 15.05 5.76
CA ILE A 452 -3.46 15.06 5.70
C ILE A 452 -3.06 14.86 4.25
N ASP A 453 -2.56 15.91 3.62
CA ASP A 453 -2.08 15.88 2.23
C ASP A 453 -0.57 15.61 2.22
N PHE A 454 -0.12 14.79 1.28
CA PHE A 454 1.28 14.40 1.15
C PHE A 454 1.69 14.13 -0.30
N SER A 455 3.00 14.24 -0.56
CA SER A 455 3.57 13.99 -1.88
C SER A 455 3.56 12.50 -2.23
N ALA A 456 3.75 12.19 -3.53
CA ALA A 456 3.95 10.83 -3.97
C ALA A 456 5.22 10.19 -3.36
N GLU A 457 6.24 10.99 -3.07
CA GLU A 457 7.46 10.52 -2.38
C GLU A 457 7.15 10.11 -0.93
N ALA A 458 6.38 10.92 -0.20
CA ALA A 458 5.93 10.58 1.15
C ALA A 458 5.03 9.34 1.14
N PHE A 459 4.23 9.12 0.09
CA PHE A 459 3.42 7.91 -0.06
C PHE A 459 4.27 6.63 -0.04
N HIS A 460 5.44 6.63 -0.67
CA HIS A 460 6.34 5.47 -0.68
C HIS A 460 6.92 5.11 0.70
N MET A 461 6.88 6.04 1.64
CA MET A 461 7.35 5.88 3.01
C MET A 461 6.24 5.41 3.96
N LEU A 462 5.00 5.30 3.48
CA LEU A 462 3.91 4.76 4.28
C LEU A 462 4.16 3.27 4.55
N ASP A 463 4.10 2.88 5.81
CA ASP A 463 4.12 1.48 6.19
C ASP A 463 2.77 0.84 5.79
N ALA A 464 2.67 0.42 4.55
CA ALA A 464 1.49 -0.19 3.95
C ALA A 464 1.24 -1.63 4.44
N THR A 465 1.57 -1.94 5.68
CA THR A 465 1.39 -3.30 6.25
C THR A 465 -0.06 -3.67 6.53
N ALA A 466 -0.99 -2.71 6.46
CA ALA A 466 -2.42 -2.99 6.54
C ALA A 466 -3.13 -2.51 5.26
N PRO A 467 -4.05 -3.29 4.69
CA PRO A 467 -4.90 -2.81 3.62
C PRO A 467 -5.75 -1.65 4.15
N LEU A 468 -5.48 -0.45 3.65
CA LEU A 468 -6.25 0.74 4.00
C LEU A 468 -7.51 0.81 3.15
N PRO A 469 -8.63 1.25 3.70
CA PRO A 469 -9.78 1.59 2.88
C PRO A 469 -9.40 2.74 1.93
N VAL A 470 -9.57 2.51 0.64
CA VAL A 470 -9.28 3.49 -0.41
C VAL A 470 -10.59 4.11 -0.87
N THR A 471 -10.65 5.43 -0.86
CA THR A 471 -11.75 6.21 -1.44
C THR A 471 -11.24 6.93 -2.68
N THR A 472 -11.97 6.85 -3.79
CA THR A 472 -11.64 7.56 -5.03
C THR A 472 -12.41 8.86 -5.13
N THR A 473 -11.74 9.94 -5.55
CA THR A 473 -12.38 11.22 -5.92
C THR A 473 -12.09 11.52 -7.38
N GLY A 474 -13.02 12.15 -8.10
CA GLY A 474 -12.84 12.56 -9.50
C GLY A 474 -13.34 11.53 -10.51
N GLY A 475 -14.48 10.88 -10.24
CA GLY A 475 -15.18 10.03 -11.20
C GLY A 475 -16.33 10.77 -11.85
#